data_a11b129dd0d305b13d4a8836e52e4163
#
_entry.id   a11b129dd0d305b13d4a8836e52e4163
#
_cell.length_a   1.000
_cell.length_b   1.000
_cell.length_c   1.000
_cell.angle_alpha   90.00
_cell.angle_beta   90.00
_cell.angle_gamma   90.00
#
_symmetry.space_group_name_H-M   'P 1'
#
loop_
_entity.id
_entity.type
_entity.pdbx_description
1 polymer ?
#
loop_
_entity_poly.entity_id
_entity_poly.type
_entity_poly.pdbx_seq_one_letter_code
_entity_poly.pdbx_strand_id
1 'polypeptide(L)'
;DPDSHSPTLRNYHKFLWSKKLPNGLPFKLDETIPMRLHHKSDLGEFVLSSDSIAHTYSNIKSTTNIIKEIDTKELKKFVSLCSTIGGYIIFPSERINNQMTINGARGVNKKIRDRFDLTLECIRRYYIKEDSPLNETFERYKQFFNLFESFQGYVDFFLLQDLVTNDYSSIRYFIPFETFENYPLPNDIEEYKQYK
;
A
#
# COMPACT_ATOMS: atom_id res chain seq x y z
N ASP A 1 1.28 11.87 -9.35
CA ASP A 1 2.35 11.17 -8.60
C ASP A 1 2.99 12.16 -7.63
N PRO A 2 2.80 12.00 -6.30
CA PRO A 2 3.38 12.88 -5.30
C PRO A 2 4.90 12.96 -5.38
N ASP A 3 5.57 11.85 -5.68
CA ASP A 3 7.04 11.79 -5.76
C ASP A 3 7.60 12.70 -6.84
N SER A 4 6.94 12.83 -7.98
CA SER A 4 7.42 13.67 -9.08
C SER A 4 7.50 15.15 -8.69
N HIS A 5 6.70 15.57 -7.70
CA HIS A 5 6.58 16.97 -7.30
C HIS A 5 7.20 17.29 -5.93
N SER A 6 7.59 16.25 -5.15
CA SER A 6 8.11 16.42 -3.81
C SER A 6 9.52 15.80 -3.62
N PRO A 7 10.58 16.59 -3.80
CA PRO A 7 11.94 16.13 -3.46
C PRO A 7 12.07 15.67 -2.00
N THR A 8 11.34 16.32 -1.10
CA THR A 8 11.33 15.97 0.32
C THR A 8 10.77 14.56 0.53
N LEU A 9 9.65 14.21 -0.11
CA LEU A 9 9.06 12.88 -0.01
C LEU A 9 10.01 11.81 -0.56
N ARG A 10 10.64 12.05 -1.73
CA ARG A 10 11.64 11.12 -2.28
C ARG A 10 12.83 10.92 -1.35
N ASN A 11 13.32 11.98 -0.71
CA ASN A 11 14.41 11.87 0.26
C ASN A 11 14.03 11.02 1.47
N TYR A 12 12.81 11.18 1.99
CA TYR A 12 12.31 10.32 3.07
C TYR A 12 12.20 8.86 2.65
N HIS A 13 11.68 8.57 1.46
CA HIS A 13 11.61 7.21 0.95
C HIS A 13 13.01 6.61 0.75
N LYS A 14 13.97 7.36 0.22
CA LYS A 14 15.36 6.91 0.13
C LYS A 14 15.94 6.58 1.51
N PHE A 15 15.69 7.44 2.50
CA PHE A 15 16.17 7.20 3.87
C PHE A 15 15.53 5.95 4.51
N LEU A 16 14.20 5.80 4.39
CA LEU A 16 13.46 4.71 5.04
C LEU A 16 13.74 3.35 4.40
N TRP A 17 13.85 3.32 3.06
CA TRP A 17 13.84 2.07 2.32
C TRP A 17 15.21 1.68 1.74
N SER A 18 16.23 2.53 1.81
CA SER A 18 17.60 2.12 1.49
C SER A 18 18.24 1.39 2.65
N LYS A 19 17.89 0.12 2.80
CA LYS A 19 18.34 -0.76 3.89
C LYS A 19 18.56 -2.19 3.41
N LYS A 20 18.97 -3.08 4.30
CA LYS A 20 19.16 -4.49 3.95
C LYS A 20 17.83 -5.21 3.76
N LEU A 21 17.77 -6.04 2.75
CA LEU A 21 16.73 -7.04 2.53
C LEU A 21 16.84 -8.19 3.55
N PRO A 22 15.82 -9.07 3.65
CA PRO A 22 15.90 -10.25 4.54
C PRO A 22 17.13 -11.12 4.29
N ASN A 23 17.55 -11.31 3.04
CA ASN A 23 18.77 -12.05 2.68
C ASN A 23 20.08 -11.30 2.98
N GLY A 24 20.03 -10.14 3.59
CA GLY A 24 21.20 -9.32 3.96
C GLY A 24 21.77 -8.46 2.82
N LEU A 25 21.32 -8.61 1.60
CA LEU A 25 21.77 -7.79 0.46
C LEU A 25 21.22 -6.35 0.56
N PRO A 26 21.98 -5.36 0.07
CA PRO A 26 21.53 -3.98 0.14
C PRO A 26 20.41 -3.71 -0.89
N PHE A 27 19.31 -3.13 -0.43
CA PHE A 27 18.34 -2.46 -1.30
C PHE A 27 18.59 -0.96 -1.18
N LYS A 28 18.97 -0.31 -2.27
CA LYS A 28 19.30 1.11 -2.29
C LYS A 28 18.41 1.84 -3.28
N LEU A 29 17.79 2.92 -2.83
CA LEU A 29 17.04 3.83 -3.68
C LEU A 29 17.89 5.05 -4.03
N ASP A 30 17.86 5.44 -5.29
CA ASP A 30 18.47 6.66 -5.79
C ASP A 30 17.53 7.42 -6.75
N GLU A 31 18.04 8.45 -7.42
CA GLU A 31 17.33 9.26 -8.41
C GLU A 31 18.12 9.32 -9.74
N THR A 32 18.73 8.22 -10.15
CA THR A 32 19.39 8.14 -11.46
C THR A 32 18.42 8.42 -12.61
N ILE A 33 17.12 8.13 -12.39
CA ILE A 33 16.03 8.59 -13.23
C ILE A 33 15.47 9.87 -12.60
N PRO A 34 15.53 11.04 -13.27
CA PRO A 34 15.07 12.29 -12.69
C PRO A 34 13.63 12.23 -12.15
N MET A 35 13.42 12.73 -10.92
CA MET A 35 12.14 12.78 -10.22
C MET A 35 11.51 11.42 -9.97
N ARG A 36 12.27 10.32 -9.98
CA ARG A 36 11.82 8.95 -9.73
C ARG A 36 12.66 8.29 -8.65
N LEU A 37 12.01 7.47 -7.83
CA LEU A 37 12.72 6.52 -6.97
C LEU A 37 13.15 5.33 -7.82
N HIS A 38 14.43 5.01 -7.80
CA HIS A 38 15.00 3.97 -8.63
C HIS A 38 15.90 3.04 -7.82
N HIS A 39 15.74 1.74 -8.00
CA HIS A 39 16.66 0.72 -7.53
C HIS A 39 17.24 -0.04 -8.71
N LYS A 40 18.55 -0.25 -8.70
CA LYS A 40 19.24 -1.09 -9.68
C LYS A 40 20.35 -1.87 -9.01
N SER A 41 20.31 -3.20 -9.17
CA SER A 41 21.31 -4.14 -8.67
C SER A 41 21.19 -5.46 -9.43
N ASP A 42 22.00 -6.44 -9.06
CA ASP A 42 21.91 -7.83 -9.59
C ASP A 42 20.58 -8.50 -9.22
N LEU A 43 19.84 -7.96 -8.25
CA LEU A 43 18.51 -8.44 -7.86
C LEU A 43 17.39 -7.97 -8.80
N GLY A 44 17.68 -6.98 -9.64
CA GLY A 44 16.74 -6.42 -10.59
C GLY A 44 16.81 -4.89 -10.67
N GLU A 45 15.97 -4.36 -11.55
CA GLU A 45 15.82 -2.92 -11.74
C GLU A 45 14.35 -2.54 -11.52
N PHE A 46 14.09 -1.57 -10.64
CA PHE A 46 12.74 -1.15 -10.26
C PHE A 46 12.65 0.37 -10.20
N VAL A 47 11.74 0.93 -10.97
CA VAL A 47 11.27 2.30 -10.79
C VAL A 47 10.06 2.26 -9.87
N LEU A 48 10.08 3.02 -8.79
CA LEU A 48 9.10 2.96 -7.71
C LEU A 48 8.35 4.29 -7.59
N SER A 49 7.11 4.21 -7.17
CA SER A 49 6.31 5.37 -6.77
C SER A 49 5.56 5.10 -5.48
N SER A 50 5.36 6.17 -4.70
CA SER A 50 4.54 6.10 -3.50
C SER A 50 3.06 6.07 -3.82
N ASP A 51 2.30 5.46 -2.92
CA ASP A 51 0.85 5.48 -2.91
C ASP A 51 0.35 5.65 -1.47
N SER A 52 -0.80 6.26 -1.32
CA SER A 52 -1.42 6.47 -0.01
C SER A 52 -1.94 5.16 0.55
N ILE A 53 -1.72 4.92 1.84
CA ILE A 53 -2.27 3.76 2.56
C ILE A 53 -3.63 4.05 3.19
N ALA A 54 -4.02 5.33 3.28
CA ALA A 54 -5.31 5.73 3.83
C ALA A 54 -5.95 6.83 2.98
N HIS A 55 -7.25 6.72 2.76
CA HIS A 55 -8.05 7.64 1.96
C HIS A 55 -9.32 8.04 2.71
N THR A 56 -9.81 9.26 2.49
CA THR A 56 -11.10 9.69 3.04
C THR A 56 -12.29 9.12 2.29
N TYR A 57 -12.08 8.67 1.04
CA TYR A 57 -13.15 8.25 0.12
C TYR A 57 -14.25 9.31 -0.08
N SER A 58 -13.90 10.58 0.10
CA SER A 58 -14.85 11.70 -0.02
C SER A 58 -15.46 11.88 -1.42
N ASN A 59 -14.84 11.27 -2.43
CA ASN A 59 -15.32 11.24 -3.81
C ASN A 59 -16.33 10.09 -4.10
N ILE A 60 -16.57 9.20 -3.14
CA ILE A 60 -17.53 8.09 -3.28
C ILE A 60 -18.84 8.49 -2.60
N LYS A 61 -19.96 8.46 -3.34
CA LYS A 61 -21.27 8.96 -2.89
C LYS A 61 -21.72 8.40 -1.55
N SER A 62 -21.61 7.08 -1.32
CA SER A 62 -21.97 6.46 -0.04
C SER A 62 -21.16 7.03 1.11
N THR A 63 -19.84 7.05 1.00
CA THR A 63 -18.93 7.56 2.02
C THR A 63 -19.07 9.07 2.22
N THR A 64 -19.31 9.84 1.15
CA THR A 64 -19.56 11.29 1.24
C THR A 64 -20.75 11.60 2.15
N ASN A 65 -21.81 10.80 2.12
CA ASN A 65 -22.98 11.00 2.98
C ASN A 65 -22.62 10.73 4.46
N ILE A 66 -21.85 9.68 4.74
CA ILE A 66 -21.36 9.36 6.08
C ILE A 66 -20.44 10.46 6.61
N ILE A 67 -19.51 10.94 5.79
CA ILE A 67 -18.53 11.98 6.15
C ILE A 67 -19.20 13.28 6.62
N LYS A 68 -20.37 13.64 6.08
CA LYS A 68 -21.11 14.84 6.50
C LYS A 68 -21.57 14.80 7.96
N GLU A 69 -21.65 13.61 8.54
CA GLU A 69 -22.03 13.39 9.94
C GLU A 69 -20.83 13.37 10.90
N ILE A 70 -19.60 13.39 10.36
CA ILE A 70 -18.37 13.39 11.15
C ILE A 70 -18.00 14.81 11.57
N ASP A 71 -17.55 14.98 12.81
CA ASP A 71 -17.04 16.27 13.28
C ASP A 71 -15.89 16.78 12.39
N THR A 72 -15.97 18.03 11.99
CA THR A 72 -15.02 18.65 11.06
C THR A 72 -13.58 18.66 11.60
N LYS A 73 -13.37 18.77 12.91
CA LYS A 73 -12.03 18.76 13.52
C LYS A 73 -11.44 17.35 13.46
N GLU A 74 -12.29 16.36 13.71
CA GLU A 74 -11.93 14.94 13.64
C GLU A 74 -11.54 14.53 12.22
N LEU A 75 -12.32 14.95 11.23
CA LEU A 75 -12.01 14.72 9.82
C LEU A 75 -10.70 15.41 9.39
N LYS A 76 -10.48 16.66 9.81
CA LYS A 76 -9.23 17.37 9.53
C LYS A 76 -8.01 16.67 10.14
N LYS A 77 -8.15 16.13 11.36
CA LYS A 77 -7.08 15.35 12.00
C LYS A 77 -6.75 14.10 11.18
N PHE A 78 -7.77 13.36 10.73
CA PHE A 78 -7.58 12.18 9.88
C PHE A 78 -6.88 12.53 8.57
N VAL A 79 -7.32 13.56 7.84
CA VAL A 79 -6.67 14.04 6.62
C VAL A 79 -5.20 14.41 6.86
N SER A 80 -4.90 15.09 7.98
CA SER A 80 -3.52 15.42 8.34
C SER A 80 -2.66 14.16 8.56
N LEU A 81 -3.19 13.13 9.22
CA LEU A 81 -2.49 11.86 9.42
C LEU A 81 -2.24 11.13 8.11
N CYS A 82 -3.24 11.07 7.21
CA CYS A 82 -3.07 10.47 5.87
C CYS A 82 -1.97 11.16 5.04
N SER A 83 -1.67 12.43 5.33
CA SER A 83 -0.68 13.23 4.62
C SER A 83 0.73 13.17 5.25
N THR A 84 0.93 12.36 6.30
CA THR A 84 2.26 12.13 6.88
C THR A 84 3.03 11.10 6.08
N ILE A 85 4.36 11.06 6.27
CA ILE A 85 5.22 10.07 5.60
C ILE A 85 4.80 8.62 5.90
N GLY A 86 4.30 8.34 7.10
CA GLY A 86 3.75 7.03 7.48
C GLY A 86 2.44 6.68 6.75
N GLY A 87 1.82 7.65 6.08
CA GLY A 87 0.64 7.44 5.23
C GLY A 87 0.96 6.95 3.81
N TYR A 88 2.23 6.64 3.49
CA TYR A 88 2.66 6.24 2.15
C TYR A 88 3.46 4.94 2.15
N ILE A 89 3.27 4.16 1.10
CA ILE A 89 4.08 2.98 0.77
C ILE A 89 4.57 3.10 -0.68
N ILE A 90 5.65 2.40 -1.03
CA ILE A 90 6.18 2.40 -2.39
C ILE A 90 5.92 1.07 -3.10
N PHE A 91 5.55 1.16 -4.39
CA PHE A 91 5.39 0.02 -5.28
C PHE A 91 6.07 0.26 -6.64
N PRO A 92 6.41 -0.80 -7.40
CA PRO A 92 6.83 -0.64 -8.79
C PRO A 92 5.81 0.15 -9.61
N SER A 93 6.30 1.16 -10.35
CA SER A 93 5.47 2.11 -11.10
C SER A 93 5.51 1.92 -12.61
N GLU A 94 6.36 1.04 -13.11
CA GLU A 94 6.42 0.73 -14.53
C GLU A 94 5.33 -0.27 -14.92
N ARG A 95 4.66 -0.01 -16.05
CA ARG A 95 3.67 -0.91 -16.60
C ARG A 95 4.34 -2.08 -17.29
N ILE A 96 4.00 -3.29 -16.89
CA ILE A 96 4.42 -4.52 -17.55
C ILE A 96 3.35 -4.91 -18.58
N ASN A 97 3.75 -5.08 -19.84
CA ASN A 97 2.84 -5.41 -20.96
C ASN A 97 1.63 -4.45 -21.10
N ASN A 98 1.85 -3.15 -20.87
CA ASN A 98 0.80 -2.11 -20.87
C ASN A 98 -0.34 -2.33 -19.85
N GLN A 99 -0.21 -3.28 -18.93
CA GLN A 99 -1.21 -3.53 -17.90
C GLN A 99 -1.04 -2.56 -16.71
N MET A 100 -2.08 -2.45 -15.90
CA MET A 100 -2.06 -1.57 -14.72
C MET A 100 -0.94 -1.93 -13.75
N THR A 101 -0.34 -0.91 -13.16
CA THR A 101 0.57 -1.04 -12.02
C THR A 101 -0.18 -1.55 -10.79
N ILE A 102 0.56 -1.91 -9.73
CA ILE A 102 -0.05 -2.30 -8.45
C ILE A 102 -0.95 -1.18 -7.93
N ASN A 103 -0.46 0.08 -7.92
CA ASN A 103 -1.24 1.23 -7.47
C ASN A 103 -2.53 1.41 -8.29
N GLY A 104 -2.44 1.32 -9.63
CA GLY A 104 -3.61 1.41 -10.49
C GLY A 104 -4.60 0.26 -10.26
N ALA A 105 -4.12 -0.97 -10.12
CA ALA A 105 -4.98 -2.13 -9.88
C ALA A 105 -5.71 -2.06 -8.54
N ARG A 106 -5.03 -1.63 -7.46
CA ARG A 106 -5.65 -1.40 -6.14
C ARG A 106 -6.81 -0.41 -6.23
N GLY A 107 -6.56 0.74 -6.86
CA GLY A 107 -7.52 1.84 -6.94
C GLY A 107 -8.81 1.48 -7.69
N VAL A 108 -8.71 0.76 -8.81
CA VAL A 108 -9.88 0.41 -9.62
C VAL A 108 -10.60 -0.86 -9.19
N ASN A 109 -9.95 -1.72 -8.42
CA ASN A 109 -10.52 -2.99 -7.99
C ASN A 109 -11.69 -2.77 -7.00
N LYS A 110 -12.90 -3.17 -7.41
CA LYS A 110 -14.13 -2.95 -6.62
C LYS A 110 -14.16 -3.74 -5.31
N LYS A 111 -13.39 -4.82 -5.19
CA LYS A 111 -13.30 -5.68 -4.00
C LYS A 111 -12.31 -5.15 -2.97
N ILE A 112 -11.46 -4.19 -3.35
CA ILE A 112 -10.42 -3.62 -2.50
C ILE A 112 -10.65 -2.12 -2.29
N ARG A 113 -11.02 -1.38 -3.35
CA ARG A 113 -11.26 0.06 -3.31
C ARG A 113 -10.10 0.84 -2.68
N ASP A 114 -8.87 0.43 -2.99
CA ASP A 114 -7.67 1.09 -2.49
C ASP A 114 -7.48 1.01 -0.97
N ARG A 115 -8.21 0.14 -0.27
CA ARG A 115 -7.96 -0.15 1.14
C ARG A 115 -6.63 -0.86 1.30
N PHE A 116 -5.74 -0.29 2.10
CA PHE A 116 -4.41 -0.85 2.27
C PHE A 116 -4.39 -2.16 3.06
N ASP A 117 -5.24 -2.30 4.07
CA ASP A 117 -5.40 -3.55 4.81
C ASP A 117 -5.83 -4.71 3.90
N LEU A 118 -6.76 -4.47 2.96
CA LEU A 118 -7.14 -5.48 1.97
C LEU A 118 -6.04 -5.74 0.92
N THR A 119 -5.25 -4.72 0.58
CA THR A 119 -4.06 -4.89 -0.25
C THR A 119 -3.02 -5.77 0.46
N LEU A 120 -2.81 -5.53 1.76
CA LEU A 120 -1.89 -6.32 2.58
C LEU A 120 -2.36 -7.78 2.72
N GLU A 121 -3.67 -8.01 2.83
CA GLU A 121 -4.24 -9.37 2.76
C GLU A 121 -3.98 -10.03 1.41
N CYS A 122 -4.12 -9.31 0.30
CA CYS A 122 -3.76 -9.86 -1.02
C CYS A 122 -2.27 -10.21 -1.09
N ILE A 123 -1.37 -9.39 -0.52
CA ILE A 123 0.06 -9.68 -0.45
C ILE A 123 0.33 -10.91 0.42
N ARG A 124 -0.32 -11.03 1.58
CA ARG A 124 -0.20 -12.21 2.44
C ARG A 124 -0.59 -13.48 1.67
N ARG A 125 -1.77 -13.46 1.03
CA ARG A 125 -2.26 -14.59 0.22
C ARG A 125 -1.30 -14.94 -0.93
N TYR A 126 -0.73 -13.95 -1.57
CA TYR A 126 0.27 -14.16 -2.63
C TYR A 126 1.46 -15.00 -2.12
N TYR A 127 2.01 -14.67 -0.94
CA TYR A 127 3.13 -15.43 -0.38
C TYR A 127 2.75 -16.85 0.05
N ILE A 128 1.54 -17.07 0.56
CA ILE A 128 1.07 -18.42 0.95
C ILE A 128 0.36 -19.18 -0.19
N LYS A 129 0.38 -18.64 -1.41
CA LYS A 129 -0.21 -19.24 -2.62
C LYS A 129 -1.73 -19.41 -2.56
N GLU A 130 -2.42 -18.54 -1.87
CA GLU A 130 -3.88 -18.42 -1.89
C GLU A 130 -4.33 -17.41 -2.93
N ASP A 131 -5.55 -17.59 -3.45
CA ASP A 131 -6.12 -16.68 -4.45
C ASP A 131 -6.56 -15.34 -3.84
N SER A 132 -6.41 -14.28 -4.62
CA SER A 132 -6.81 -12.93 -4.23
C SER A 132 -7.10 -12.03 -5.44
N PRO A 133 -7.86 -10.94 -5.27
CA PRO A 133 -8.18 -10.01 -6.35
C PRO A 133 -6.98 -9.35 -7.05
N LEU A 134 -5.78 -9.41 -6.49
CA LEU A 134 -4.55 -8.84 -7.05
C LEU A 134 -3.52 -9.89 -7.50
N ASN A 135 -3.85 -11.17 -7.46
CA ASN A 135 -2.89 -12.26 -7.73
C ASN A 135 -2.18 -12.10 -9.09
N GLU A 136 -2.95 -11.91 -10.17
CA GLU A 136 -2.38 -11.69 -11.50
C GLU A 136 -1.50 -10.44 -11.58
N THR A 137 -1.85 -9.42 -10.82
CA THR A 137 -1.04 -8.20 -10.73
C THR A 137 0.28 -8.49 -10.05
N PHE A 138 0.27 -9.17 -8.90
CA PHE A 138 1.50 -9.48 -8.17
C PHE A 138 2.42 -10.45 -8.93
N GLU A 139 1.87 -11.41 -9.68
CA GLU A 139 2.66 -12.27 -10.55
C GLU A 139 3.47 -11.49 -11.59
N ARG A 140 2.92 -10.41 -12.13
CA ARG A 140 3.68 -9.54 -13.04
C ARG A 140 4.88 -8.88 -12.35
N TYR A 141 4.76 -8.58 -11.06
CA TYR A 141 5.80 -7.94 -10.24
C TYR A 141 6.50 -8.93 -9.30
N LYS A 142 6.48 -10.24 -9.62
CA LYS A 142 7.07 -11.28 -8.77
C LYS A 142 8.54 -11.05 -8.42
N GLN A 143 9.33 -10.46 -9.31
CA GLN A 143 10.72 -10.12 -9.01
C GLN A 143 10.84 -9.14 -7.84
N PHE A 144 9.95 -8.16 -7.74
CA PHE A 144 9.90 -7.24 -6.62
C PHE A 144 9.49 -7.94 -5.32
N PHE A 145 8.44 -8.76 -5.34
CA PHE A 145 8.00 -9.48 -4.14
C PHE A 145 9.02 -10.54 -3.68
N ASN A 146 9.73 -11.17 -4.58
CA ASN A 146 10.80 -12.14 -4.26
C ASN A 146 11.95 -11.52 -3.46
N LEU A 147 12.17 -10.20 -3.52
CA LEU A 147 13.17 -9.50 -2.71
C LEU A 147 12.96 -9.71 -1.21
N PHE A 148 11.74 -9.92 -0.78
CA PHE A 148 11.38 -10.00 0.64
C PHE A 148 11.23 -11.45 1.16
N GLU A 149 11.36 -12.47 0.29
CA GLU A 149 11.36 -13.91 0.57
C GLU A 149 10.06 -14.46 1.15
N SER A 150 9.38 -13.71 2.02
CA SER A 150 8.16 -14.12 2.72
C SER A 150 7.27 -12.92 3.04
N PHE A 151 6.03 -13.20 3.45
CA PHE A 151 5.13 -12.16 3.95
C PHE A 151 5.72 -11.44 5.18
N GLN A 152 6.31 -12.19 6.11
CA GLN A 152 7.01 -11.59 7.26
C GLN A 152 8.13 -10.66 6.79
N GLY A 153 9.01 -11.11 5.87
CA GLY A 153 10.09 -10.28 5.34
C GLY A 153 9.58 -8.99 4.67
N TYR A 154 8.44 -9.07 3.96
CA TYR A 154 7.77 -7.90 3.39
C TYR A 154 7.29 -6.93 4.49
N VAL A 155 6.57 -7.44 5.49
CA VAL A 155 6.06 -6.66 6.63
C VAL A 155 7.21 -5.99 7.40
N ASP A 156 8.27 -6.73 7.70
CA ASP A 156 9.43 -6.21 8.44
C ASP A 156 10.20 -5.17 7.63
N PHE A 157 10.34 -5.37 6.34
CA PHE A 157 10.99 -4.40 5.46
C PHE A 157 10.20 -3.09 5.40
N PHE A 158 8.90 -3.13 5.24
CA PHE A 158 8.05 -1.93 5.12
C PHE A 158 7.52 -1.40 6.45
N LEU A 159 7.97 -1.94 7.61
CA LEU A 159 7.60 -1.49 8.96
C LEU A 159 6.07 -1.55 9.18
N LEU A 160 5.44 -2.63 8.75
CA LEU A 160 3.98 -2.83 8.79
C LEU A 160 3.52 -3.72 9.94
N GLN A 161 4.34 -3.94 10.98
CA GLN A 161 4.05 -4.84 12.09
C GLN A 161 2.75 -4.49 12.82
N ASP A 162 2.43 -3.20 12.92
CA ASP A 162 1.19 -2.76 13.56
C ASP A 162 -0.08 -3.14 12.78
N LEU A 163 0.06 -3.51 11.51
CA LEU A 163 -1.06 -3.91 10.63
C LEU A 163 -1.29 -5.42 10.57
N VAL A 164 -0.52 -6.21 11.31
CA VAL A 164 -0.61 -7.67 11.31
C VAL A 164 -0.64 -8.22 12.73
N THR A 165 -1.07 -9.48 12.87
CA THR A 165 -0.93 -10.21 14.13
C THR A 165 0.55 -10.53 14.41
N ASN A 166 0.90 -10.75 15.68
CA ASN A 166 2.28 -10.97 16.11
C ASN A 166 2.95 -12.19 15.45
N ASP A 167 2.17 -13.15 15.00
CA ASP A 167 2.60 -14.35 14.27
C ASP A 167 2.56 -14.20 12.76
N TYR A 168 2.23 -13.01 12.25
CA TYR A 168 2.07 -12.69 10.82
C TYR A 168 1.00 -13.53 10.09
N SER A 169 0.14 -14.23 10.80
CA SER A 169 -0.86 -15.11 10.21
C SER A 169 -2.08 -14.38 9.65
N SER A 170 -2.38 -13.17 10.16
CA SER A 170 -3.56 -12.39 9.78
C SER A 170 -3.29 -10.89 9.75
N ILE A 171 -4.17 -10.18 9.06
CA ILE A 171 -4.19 -8.72 8.97
C ILE A 171 -5.09 -8.14 10.07
N ARG A 172 -4.70 -6.99 10.62
CA ARG A 172 -5.57 -6.16 11.45
C ARG A 172 -6.37 -5.26 10.53
N TYR A 173 -7.58 -5.70 10.20
CA TYR A 173 -8.44 -4.97 9.27
C TYR A 173 -8.95 -3.66 9.87
N PHE A 174 -9.00 -2.61 9.05
CA PHE A 174 -9.50 -1.29 9.45
C PHE A 174 -10.99 -1.29 9.79
N ILE A 175 -11.76 -2.10 9.08
CA ILE A 175 -13.14 -2.47 9.40
C ILE A 175 -13.32 -3.97 9.19
N PRO A 176 -14.34 -4.63 9.76
CA PRO A 176 -14.53 -6.06 9.63
C PRO A 176 -14.41 -6.57 8.20
N PHE A 177 -13.71 -7.66 8.02
CA PHE A 177 -13.51 -8.31 6.73
C PHE A 177 -13.67 -9.83 6.88
N GLU A 178 -14.49 -10.42 6.04
CA GLU A 178 -14.69 -11.87 5.96
C GLU A 178 -14.20 -12.39 4.62
N THR A 179 -14.68 -11.80 3.53
CA THR A 179 -14.34 -12.20 2.16
C THR A 179 -14.24 -11.00 1.22
N PHE A 180 -13.56 -11.18 0.09
CA PHE A 180 -13.51 -10.17 -0.97
C PHE A 180 -14.83 -9.98 -1.73
N GLU A 181 -15.89 -10.72 -1.39
CA GLU A 181 -17.22 -10.49 -1.95
C GLU A 181 -18.02 -9.45 -1.16
N ASN A 182 -17.60 -9.13 0.07
CA ASN A 182 -18.21 -8.07 0.86
C ASN A 182 -17.85 -6.69 0.30
N TYR A 183 -18.73 -5.71 0.54
CA TYR A 183 -18.44 -4.33 0.16
C TYR A 183 -17.26 -3.79 1.00
N PRO A 184 -16.20 -3.25 0.37
CA PRO A 184 -14.95 -2.99 1.08
C PRO A 184 -14.88 -1.65 1.82
N LEU A 185 -15.84 -0.74 1.62
CA LEU A 185 -15.81 0.60 2.24
C LEU A 185 -16.80 0.68 3.39
N PRO A 186 -16.62 1.63 4.33
CA PRO A 186 -17.57 1.86 5.42
C PRO A 186 -18.98 2.09 4.90
N ASN A 187 -19.97 1.40 5.51
CA ASN A 187 -21.38 1.48 5.16
C ASN A 187 -22.17 2.43 6.07
N ASP A 188 -21.63 2.73 7.25
CA ASP A 188 -22.23 3.61 8.23
C ASP A 188 -21.17 4.44 8.99
N ILE A 189 -21.64 5.29 9.90
CA ILE A 189 -20.79 6.21 10.67
C ILE A 189 -19.87 5.47 11.65
N GLU A 190 -20.30 4.35 12.23
CA GLU A 190 -19.50 3.60 13.20
C GLU A 190 -18.35 2.87 12.50
N GLU A 191 -18.61 2.25 11.35
CA GLU A 191 -17.55 1.66 10.52
C GLU A 191 -16.58 2.74 10.01
N TYR A 192 -17.05 3.93 9.64
CA TYR A 192 -16.18 5.01 9.23
C TYR A 192 -15.30 5.53 10.38
N LYS A 193 -15.85 5.61 11.59
CA LYS A 193 -15.08 5.96 12.79
C LYS A 193 -14.03 4.92 13.13
N GLN A 194 -14.33 3.64 12.92
CA GLN A 194 -13.38 2.55 13.10
C GLN A 194 -12.26 2.60 12.04
N TYR A 195 -12.63 2.91 10.78
CA TYR A 195 -11.71 2.98 9.64
C TYR A 195 -10.65 4.08 9.81
N LYS A 196 -11.01 5.26 10.33
CA LYS A 196 -10.12 6.42 10.45
C LYS A 196 -9.28 6.42 11.74
#